data_c465b2fe87ec9930dbac8682b4297b8a
#
_entry.id   c465b2fe87ec9930dbac8682b4297b8a
#
_cell.length_a   1.000
_cell.length_b   1.000
_cell.length_c   1.000
_cell.angle_alpha   90.00
_cell.angle_beta   90.00
_cell.angle_gamma   90.00
#
_symmetry.space_group_name_H-M   'P 1'
#
loop_
_entity.id
_entity.type
_entity.pdbx_description
1 polymer ?
#
loop_
_entity_poly.entity_id
_entity_poly.type
_entity_poly.pdbx_seq_one_letter_code
_entity_poly.pdbx_strand_id
1 'polypeptide(L)'
;MNETPSRILVVDDEPSITEFVGYALKKEGFQPDVVDNGEDALAMAQENDYDLFVLDIMLPGMDGYELCRRLRTKTSAPVLFLSARDTELDKVVGLEIGGDDYLAKPFSFAELSARVKALLRRYCVYQGKDQAEPHHPRPDAQMLELHGVRIALDCNRVWVDEQEADLTETEYKILKLLMQSPQRIFPVQVIYETVWGEPYFYVSNGTVMVHIRNLRTKVERDPQNPQRICTVWGKGYRFAAQEDGNGNA
;
A
#
# COMPACT_ATOMS: atom_id res chain seq x y z
N MET A 1 -11.53 -7.20 25.85
CA MET A 1 -11.64 -7.88 24.56
C MET A 1 -10.23 -8.29 24.19
N ASN A 2 -9.95 -9.57 24.01
CA ASN A 2 -8.64 -10.03 23.59
C ASN A 2 -8.56 -9.84 22.08
N GLU A 3 -8.05 -8.69 21.65
CA GLU A 3 -7.65 -8.53 20.24
C GLU A 3 -6.45 -9.45 20.01
N THR A 4 -6.55 -10.29 18.99
CA THR A 4 -5.39 -11.09 18.56
C THR A 4 -4.29 -10.13 18.13
N PRO A 5 -3.07 -10.23 18.69
CA PRO A 5 -2.00 -9.30 18.33
C PRO A 5 -1.68 -9.42 16.83
N SER A 6 -1.46 -8.27 16.17
CA SER A 6 -1.10 -8.24 14.75
C SER A 6 0.19 -9.01 14.51
N ARG A 7 0.17 -9.88 13.48
CA ARG A 7 1.33 -10.68 13.07
C ARG A 7 2.16 -9.92 12.05
N ILE A 8 3.47 -9.86 12.29
CA ILE A 8 4.41 -9.11 11.45
C ILE A 8 5.54 -10.05 11.01
N LEU A 9 5.77 -10.18 9.70
CA LEU A 9 6.93 -10.91 9.19
C LEU A 9 8.08 -9.94 9.00
N VAL A 10 9.22 -10.23 9.66
CA VAL A 10 10.47 -9.46 9.57
C VAL A 10 11.49 -10.28 8.79
N VAL A 11 12.07 -9.68 7.75
CA VAL A 11 13.03 -10.33 6.87
C VAL A 11 14.28 -9.46 6.75
N ASP A 12 15.38 -9.92 7.31
CA ASP A 12 16.67 -9.20 7.29
C ASP A 12 17.79 -10.22 7.56
N ASP A 13 18.86 -10.23 6.77
CA ASP A 13 19.97 -11.18 6.92
C ASP A 13 20.95 -10.80 8.04
N GLU A 14 20.82 -9.60 8.63
CA GLU A 14 21.61 -9.17 9.76
C GLU A 14 20.96 -9.60 11.10
N PRO A 15 21.54 -10.55 11.88
CA PRO A 15 20.96 -11.01 13.15
C PRO A 15 20.74 -9.89 14.16
N SER A 16 21.61 -8.88 14.19
CA SER A 16 21.48 -7.73 15.07
C SER A 16 20.24 -6.88 14.78
N ILE A 17 19.86 -6.77 13.51
CA ILE A 17 18.67 -6.04 13.08
C ILE A 17 17.41 -6.84 13.39
N THR A 18 17.41 -8.13 13.05
CA THR A 18 16.25 -9.01 13.30
C THR A 18 15.96 -9.16 14.80
N GLU A 19 16.99 -9.28 15.65
CA GLU A 19 16.85 -9.27 17.11
C GLU A 19 16.27 -7.94 17.62
N PHE A 20 16.82 -6.83 17.16
CA PHE A 20 16.37 -5.49 17.57
C PHE A 20 14.91 -5.23 17.13
N VAL A 21 14.59 -5.49 15.86
CA VAL A 21 13.23 -5.27 15.32
C VAL A 21 12.25 -6.21 16.00
N GLY A 22 12.58 -7.51 16.14
CA GLY A 22 11.74 -8.49 16.81
C GLY A 22 11.47 -8.12 18.27
N TYR A 23 12.50 -7.67 19.01
CA TYR A 23 12.32 -7.17 20.39
C TYR A 23 11.43 -5.92 20.42
N ALA A 24 11.68 -4.96 19.52
CA ALA A 24 10.92 -3.72 19.44
C ALA A 24 9.43 -3.98 19.20
N LEU A 25 9.10 -4.86 18.24
CA LEU A 25 7.73 -5.19 17.92
C LEU A 25 7.01 -5.96 19.03
N LYS A 26 7.69 -6.91 19.69
CA LYS A 26 7.14 -7.62 20.86
C LYS A 26 6.82 -6.66 22.02
N LYS A 27 7.70 -5.68 22.28
CA LYS A 27 7.48 -4.67 23.31
C LYS A 27 6.25 -3.80 23.07
N GLU A 28 5.89 -3.60 21.81
CA GLU A 28 4.70 -2.87 21.39
C GLU A 28 3.43 -3.74 21.33
N GLY A 29 3.54 -5.03 21.68
CA GLY A 29 2.41 -5.95 21.74
C GLY A 29 2.11 -6.67 20.44
N PHE A 30 2.98 -6.58 19.43
CA PHE A 30 2.85 -7.31 18.16
C PHE A 30 3.44 -8.71 18.26
N GLN A 31 3.08 -9.57 17.30
CA GLN A 31 3.62 -10.92 17.15
C GLN A 31 4.55 -10.99 15.93
N PRO A 32 5.87 -10.72 16.10
CA PRO A 32 6.82 -10.85 14.99
C PRO A 32 7.26 -12.29 14.80
N ASP A 33 7.24 -12.75 13.55
CA ASP A 33 8.00 -13.86 13.05
C ASP A 33 9.23 -13.31 12.30
N VAL A 34 10.38 -13.95 12.41
CA VAL A 34 11.65 -13.45 11.89
C VAL A 34 12.32 -14.50 11.02
N VAL A 35 12.77 -14.11 9.84
CA VAL A 35 13.57 -14.92 8.92
C VAL A 35 14.72 -14.12 8.32
N ASP A 36 15.73 -14.79 7.82
CA ASP A 36 16.98 -14.19 7.32
C ASP A 36 17.12 -14.20 5.80
N ASN A 37 16.11 -14.70 5.08
CA ASN A 37 16.12 -14.80 3.62
C ASN A 37 14.72 -14.71 3.00
N GLY A 38 14.68 -14.37 1.69
CA GLY A 38 13.44 -14.16 0.96
C GLY A 38 12.65 -15.44 0.65
N GLU A 39 13.33 -16.57 0.47
CA GLU A 39 12.70 -17.86 0.15
C GLU A 39 11.87 -18.37 1.32
N ASP A 40 12.45 -18.37 2.53
CA ASP A 40 11.73 -18.76 3.76
C ASP A 40 10.59 -17.78 4.07
N ALA A 41 10.82 -16.48 3.83
CA ALA A 41 9.77 -15.47 3.96
C ALA A 41 8.56 -15.76 3.07
N LEU A 42 8.78 -16.13 1.81
CA LEU A 42 7.71 -16.51 0.89
C LEU A 42 6.99 -17.80 1.33
N ALA A 43 7.74 -18.81 1.80
CA ALA A 43 7.15 -20.05 2.31
C ALA A 43 6.25 -19.75 3.51
N MET A 44 6.72 -18.96 4.47
CA MET A 44 5.94 -18.58 5.65
C MET A 44 4.70 -17.75 5.29
N ALA A 45 4.79 -16.84 4.33
CA ALA A 45 3.65 -16.06 3.84
C ALA A 45 2.67 -16.88 2.98
N GLN A 46 3.01 -18.12 2.60
CA GLN A 46 2.07 -19.05 1.98
C GLN A 46 1.23 -19.80 2.99
N GLU A 47 1.80 -20.08 4.16
CA GLU A 47 1.19 -20.88 5.21
C GLU A 47 0.46 -20.04 6.26
N ASN A 48 0.81 -18.74 6.35
CA ASN A 48 0.30 -17.86 7.39
C ASN A 48 -0.13 -16.49 6.81
N ASP A 49 -1.15 -15.90 7.43
CA ASP A 49 -1.54 -14.52 7.19
C ASP A 49 -0.72 -13.57 8.06
N TYR A 50 -0.20 -12.51 7.44
CA TYR A 50 0.51 -11.42 8.10
C TYR A 50 -0.19 -10.10 7.87
N ASP A 51 -0.20 -9.26 8.92
CA ASP A 51 -0.81 -7.94 8.90
C ASP A 51 0.16 -6.85 8.41
N LEU A 52 1.46 -7.14 8.41
CA LEU A 52 2.52 -6.25 7.91
C LEU A 52 3.80 -7.04 7.62
N PHE A 53 4.55 -6.58 6.63
CA PHE A 53 5.88 -7.07 6.29
C PHE A 53 6.92 -5.99 6.53
N VAL A 54 8.03 -6.34 7.18
CA VAL A 54 9.23 -5.50 7.34
C VAL A 54 10.34 -6.20 6.57
N LEU A 55 10.79 -5.61 5.46
CA LEU A 55 11.69 -6.26 4.52
C LEU A 55 13.00 -5.48 4.36
N ASP A 56 14.15 -6.13 4.59
CA ASP A 56 15.39 -5.55 4.09
C ASP A 56 15.43 -5.64 2.55
N ILE A 57 16.01 -4.63 1.92
CA ILE A 57 16.21 -4.61 0.48
C ILE A 57 17.35 -5.51 0.06
N MET A 58 18.42 -5.54 0.85
CA MET A 58 19.70 -6.17 0.50
C MET A 58 19.79 -7.63 1.00
N LEU A 59 18.76 -8.44 0.73
CA LEU A 59 18.76 -9.86 1.11
C LEU A 59 19.63 -10.70 0.16
N PRO A 60 20.29 -11.76 0.66
CA PRO A 60 21.00 -12.71 -0.19
C PRO A 60 20.02 -13.56 -1.02
N GLY A 61 20.39 -13.85 -2.26
CA GLY A 61 19.57 -14.65 -3.18
C GLY A 61 18.44 -13.84 -3.79
N MET A 62 17.27 -13.85 -3.15
CA MET A 62 16.11 -13.05 -3.55
C MET A 62 16.14 -11.70 -2.80
N ASP A 63 16.32 -10.60 -3.51
CA ASP A 63 16.28 -9.28 -2.89
C ASP A 63 14.88 -8.90 -2.37
N GLY A 64 14.83 -7.90 -1.47
CA GLY A 64 13.58 -7.47 -0.84
C GLY A 64 12.55 -6.92 -1.84
N TYR A 65 12.99 -6.41 -2.98
CA TYR A 65 12.12 -5.92 -4.03
C TYR A 65 11.41 -7.05 -4.77
N GLU A 66 12.14 -8.10 -5.14
CA GLU A 66 11.55 -9.29 -5.75
C GLU A 66 10.62 -10.01 -4.77
N LEU A 67 11.01 -10.09 -3.49
CA LEU A 67 10.16 -10.62 -2.43
C LEU A 67 8.85 -9.84 -2.35
N CYS A 68 8.90 -8.51 -2.28
CA CYS A 68 7.71 -7.65 -2.24
C CYS A 68 6.81 -7.88 -3.46
N ARG A 69 7.39 -7.95 -4.67
CA ARG A 69 6.63 -8.19 -5.90
C ARG A 69 5.87 -9.51 -5.85
N ARG A 70 6.49 -10.59 -5.34
CA ARG A 70 5.83 -11.88 -5.17
C ARG A 70 4.77 -11.87 -4.08
N LEU A 71 5.01 -11.19 -2.96
CA LEU A 71 4.00 -11.03 -1.91
C LEU A 71 2.77 -10.28 -2.45
N ARG A 72 2.94 -9.25 -3.26
CA ARG A 72 1.85 -8.46 -3.84
C ARG A 72 0.93 -9.24 -4.79
N THR A 73 1.33 -10.43 -5.24
CA THR A 73 0.42 -11.33 -5.96
C THR A 73 -0.57 -12.05 -5.05
N LYS A 74 -0.38 -11.97 -3.71
CA LYS A 74 -1.14 -12.76 -2.72
C LYS A 74 -1.77 -11.90 -1.63
N THR A 75 -1.19 -10.77 -1.31
CA THR A 75 -1.64 -9.94 -0.18
C THR A 75 -1.47 -8.45 -0.45
N SER A 76 -2.41 -7.68 0.10
CA SER A 76 -2.37 -6.21 0.18
C SER A 76 -1.80 -5.70 1.51
N ALA A 77 -1.40 -6.59 2.42
CA ALA A 77 -0.80 -6.20 3.70
C ALA A 77 0.38 -5.25 3.50
N PRO A 78 0.51 -4.19 4.31
CA PRO A 78 1.52 -3.17 4.12
C PRO A 78 2.93 -3.72 4.21
N VAL A 79 3.83 -3.12 3.40
CA VAL A 79 5.26 -3.43 3.37
C VAL A 79 6.06 -2.20 3.76
N LEU A 80 6.85 -2.33 4.83
CA LEU A 80 7.86 -1.37 5.26
C LEU A 80 9.23 -1.88 4.82
N PHE A 81 9.90 -1.14 3.94
CA PHE A 81 11.28 -1.47 3.60
C PHE A 81 12.28 -0.92 4.61
N LEU A 82 13.26 -1.75 4.97
CA LEU A 82 14.49 -1.33 5.65
C LEU A 82 15.61 -1.21 4.63
N SER A 83 16.46 -0.19 4.73
CA SER A 83 17.61 -0.07 3.83
C SER A 83 18.78 0.67 4.44
N ALA A 84 19.98 0.16 4.16
CA ALA A 84 21.24 0.86 4.43
C ALA A 84 21.50 2.02 3.44
N ARG A 85 20.73 2.11 2.35
CA ARG A 85 20.87 3.14 1.32
C ARG A 85 19.88 4.26 1.58
N ASP A 86 20.40 5.46 1.81
CA ASP A 86 19.62 6.68 2.04
C ASP A 86 19.50 7.52 0.75
N THR A 87 19.65 6.88 -0.42
CA THR A 87 19.47 7.62 -1.67
C THR A 87 17.98 7.73 -2.00
N GLU A 88 17.58 8.89 -2.51
CA GLU A 88 16.21 9.11 -2.98
C GLU A 88 15.78 8.10 -4.07
N LEU A 89 16.76 7.63 -4.87
CA LEU A 89 16.52 6.61 -5.91
C LEU A 89 16.10 5.26 -5.31
N ASP A 90 16.72 4.82 -4.21
CA ASP A 90 16.38 3.53 -3.59
C ASP A 90 14.98 3.58 -2.95
N LYS A 91 14.60 4.72 -2.35
CA LYS A 91 13.24 4.95 -1.82
C LYS A 91 12.18 4.88 -2.93
N VAL A 92 12.48 5.49 -4.07
CA VAL A 92 11.58 5.48 -5.24
C VAL A 92 11.40 4.08 -5.79
N VAL A 93 12.49 3.32 -5.97
CA VAL A 93 12.43 1.95 -6.48
C VAL A 93 11.61 1.05 -5.55
N GLY A 94 11.79 1.17 -4.23
CA GLY A 94 11.03 0.39 -3.25
C GLY A 94 9.54 0.67 -3.30
N LEU A 95 9.16 1.94 -3.39
CA LEU A 95 7.77 2.36 -3.53
C LEU A 95 7.18 1.98 -4.89
N GLU A 96 7.99 2.02 -5.97
CA GLU A 96 7.59 1.57 -7.32
C GLU A 96 7.20 0.09 -7.38
N ILE A 97 7.79 -0.73 -6.54
CA ILE A 97 7.57 -2.19 -6.50
C ILE A 97 6.35 -2.56 -5.64
N GLY A 98 5.78 -1.59 -4.93
CA GLY A 98 4.58 -1.80 -4.11
C GLY A 98 4.84 -1.73 -2.60
N GLY A 99 5.96 -1.17 -2.16
CA GLY A 99 6.19 -0.79 -0.78
C GLY A 99 5.27 0.36 -0.35
N ASP A 100 4.87 0.38 0.90
CA ASP A 100 3.98 1.41 1.44
C ASP A 100 4.73 2.47 2.23
N ASP A 101 5.90 2.13 2.80
CA ASP A 101 6.78 3.07 3.50
C ASP A 101 8.23 2.55 3.48
N TYR A 102 9.15 3.42 3.90
CA TYR A 102 10.58 3.19 3.86
C TYR A 102 11.26 3.71 5.13
N LEU A 103 12.20 2.93 5.68
CA LEU A 103 12.95 3.27 6.89
C LEU A 103 14.45 3.06 6.67
N ALA A 104 15.22 4.16 6.69
CA ALA A 104 16.66 4.10 6.50
C ALA A 104 17.39 3.56 7.74
N LYS A 105 18.36 2.65 7.54
CA LYS A 105 19.30 2.20 8.57
C LYS A 105 20.44 3.24 8.70
N PRO A 106 20.87 3.64 9.92
CA PRO A 106 20.36 3.22 11.22
C PRO A 106 19.08 3.97 11.64
N PHE A 107 18.13 3.27 12.25
CA PHE A 107 16.88 3.82 12.72
C PHE A 107 16.69 3.65 14.24
N SER A 108 15.85 4.49 14.83
CA SER A 108 15.50 4.40 16.24
C SER A 108 14.31 3.47 16.48
N PHE A 109 14.22 2.94 17.72
CA PHE A 109 13.01 2.22 18.18
C PHE A 109 11.73 3.06 17.98
N ALA A 110 11.78 4.34 18.30
CA ALA A 110 10.62 5.23 18.22
C ALA A 110 10.16 5.41 16.76
N GLU A 111 11.09 5.53 15.82
CA GLU A 111 10.78 5.68 14.40
C GLU A 111 10.19 4.41 13.81
N LEU A 112 10.81 3.24 14.04
CA LEU A 112 10.26 1.95 13.63
C LEU A 112 8.83 1.75 14.16
N SER A 113 8.65 1.94 15.47
CA SER A 113 7.36 1.78 16.14
C SER A 113 6.29 2.72 15.59
N ALA A 114 6.64 3.99 15.35
CA ALA A 114 5.71 4.97 14.80
C ALA A 114 5.24 4.57 13.38
N ARG A 115 6.15 4.14 12.50
CA ARG A 115 5.83 3.73 11.12
C ARG A 115 4.99 2.46 11.09
N VAL A 116 5.39 1.43 11.84
CA VAL A 116 4.64 0.17 11.95
C VAL A 116 3.22 0.42 12.47
N LYS A 117 3.06 1.20 13.56
CA LYS A 117 1.73 1.54 14.07
C LYS A 117 0.90 2.34 13.08
N ALA A 118 1.52 3.26 12.34
CA ALA A 118 0.83 4.02 11.31
C ALA A 118 0.32 3.13 10.17
N LEU A 119 1.15 2.21 9.68
CA LEU A 119 0.78 1.25 8.64
C LEU A 119 -0.31 0.29 9.12
N LEU A 120 -0.14 -0.34 10.29
CA LEU A 120 -1.13 -1.28 10.84
C LEU A 120 -2.46 -0.61 11.15
N ARG A 121 -2.47 0.56 11.81
CA ARG A 121 -3.71 1.29 12.10
C ARG A 121 -4.53 1.52 10.83
N ARG A 122 -3.87 1.87 9.75
CA ARG A 122 -4.49 2.11 8.46
C ARG A 122 -5.00 0.80 7.86
N TYR A 123 -4.19 -0.26 7.90
CA TYR A 123 -4.55 -1.58 7.38
C TYR A 123 -5.69 -2.23 8.18
N CYS A 124 -5.68 -2.16 9.52
CA CYS A 124 -6.75 -2.68 10.35
C CYS A 124 -8.07 -1.94 10.16
N VAL A 125 -8.03 -0.60 10.01
CA VAL A 125 -9.20 0.19 9.62
C VAL A 125 -9.73 -0.23 8.25
N TYR A 126 -8.84 -0.54 7.30
CA TYR A 126 -9.21 -1.02 5.97
C TYR A 126 -9.88 -2.39 5.99
N GLN A 127 -9.34 -3.33 6.78
CA GLN A 127 -9.87 -4.69 6.85
C GLN A 127 -11.06 -4.83 7.80
N GLY A 128 -11.46 -3.76 8.48
CA GLY A 128 -12.56 -3.83 9.47
C GLY A 128 -12.24 -4.73 10.67
N LYS A 129 -10.95 -5.10 10.88
CA LYS A 129 -10.53 -5.98 11.97
C LYS A 129 -10.71 -5.36 13.37
N ASP A 130 -10.84 -4.04 13.47
CA ASP A 130 -11.13 -3.34 14.73
C ASP A 130 -12.55 -3.53 15.26
N GLN A 131 -13.43 -4.21 14.52
CA GLN A 131 -14.80 -4.49 14.98
C GLN A 131 -15.18 -5.92 14.60
N ALA A 132 -15.60 -6.68 15.59
CA ALA A 132 -15.86 -8.13 15.54
C ALA A 132 -17.11 -8.55 14.71
N GLU A 133 -17.55 -7.75 13.74
CA GLU A 133 -18.60 -8.09 12.77
C GLU A 133 -18.19 -7.68 11.35
N PRO A 134 -18.57 -8.43 10.31
CA PRO A 134 -18.37 -8.02 8.92
C PRO A 134 -19.17 -6.72 8.70
N HIS A 135 -18.46 -5.59 8.70
CA HIS A 135 -19.10 -4.29 8.52
C HIS A 135 -19.60 -4.18 7.08
N HIS A 136 -20.89 -4.43 6.92
CA HIS A 136 -21.61 -3.73 5.87
C HIS A 136 -21.51 -2.22 6.17
N PRO A 137 -21.32 -1.37 5.15
CA PRO A 137 -21.34 0.07 5.35
C PRO A 137 -22.58 0.42 6.18
N ARG A 138 -22.45 1.29 7.17
CA ARG A 138 -23.60 1.73 7.94
C ARG A 138 -24.65 2.31 6.99
N PRO A 139 -25.93 2.21 7.29
CA PRO A 139 -26.99 2.74 6.41
C PRO A 139 -26.83 4.25 6.12
N ASP A 140 -26.09 4.96 6.97
CA ASP A 140 -25.75 6.38 6.87
C ASP A 140 -24.28 6.62 6.46
N ALA A 141 -23.55 5.57 6.06
CA ALA A 141 -22.15 5.69 5.63
C ALA A 141 -22.02 6.65 4.44
N GLN A 142 -21.06 7.53 4.52
CA GLN A 142 -20.74 8.40 3.41
C GLN A 142 -20.08 7.56 2.29
N MET A 143 -20.80 7.40 1.19
CA MET A 143 -20.36 6.66 0.01
C MET A 143 -19.95 7.63 -1.10
N LEU A 144 -18.83 7.32 -1.75
CA LEU A 144 -18.51 7.89 -3.07
C LEU A 144 -18.81 6.81 -4.10
N GLU A 145 -19.65 7.12 -5.06
CA GLU A 145 -20.00 6.19 -6.14
C GLU A 145 -19.90 6.88 -7.49
N LEU A 146 -19.02 6.37 -8.32
CA LEU A 146 -18.75 6.88 -9.66
C LEU A 146 -18.30 5.75 -10.57
N HIS A 147 -18.87 5.67 -11.76
CA HIS A 147 -18.41 4.82 -12.85
C HIS A 147 -18.24 3.34 -12.44
N GLY A 148 -19.20 2.81 -11.63
CA GLY A 148 -19.18 1.44 -11.13
C GLY A 148 -18.13 1.18 -10.03
N VAL A 149 -17.48 2.22 -9.50
CA VAL A 149 -16.60 2.15 -8.32
C VAL A 149 -17.31 2.79 -7.15
N ARG A 150 -17.40 2.07 -6.02
CA ARG A 150 -17.95 2.56 -4.75
C ARG A 150 -16.91 2.52 -3.67
N ILE A 151 -16.79 3.59 -2.89
CA ILE A 151 -15.92 3.71 -1.71
C ILE A 151 -16.78 4.04 -0.49
N ALA A 152 -16.73 3.19 0.53
CA ALA A 152 -17.28 3.51 1.84
C ALA A 152 -16.20 4.23 2.67
N LEU A 153 -16.42 5.52 3.00
CA LEU A 153 -15.40 6.35 3.65
C LEU A 153 -15.25 6.06 5.15
N ASP A 154 -16.23 5.41 5.76
CA ASP A 154 -16.23 5.03 7.18
C ASP A 154 -15.43 3.76 7.46
N CYS A 155 -15.39 2.82 6.52
CA CYS A 155 -14.69 1.56 6.66
C CYS A 155 -13.62 1.31 5.57
N ASN A 156 -13.39 2.31 4.71
CA ASN A 156 -12.39 2.29 3.63
C ASN A 156 -12.50 1.10 2.65
N ARG A 157 -13.67 0.48 2.53
CA ARG A 157 -13.90 -0.62 1.58
C ARG A 157 -14.23 -0.06 0.21
N VAL A 158 -13.79 -0.80 -0.80
CA VAL A 158 -13.97 -0.46 -2.21
C VAL A 158 -14.64 -1.61 -2.93
N TRP A 159 -15.63 -1.29 -3.76
CA TRP A 159 -16.27 -2.23 -4.68
C TRP A 159 -16.13 -1.71 -6.09
N VAL A 160 -15.89 -2.63 -7.00
CA VAL A 160 -15.78 -2.40 -8.43
C VAL A 160 -16.77 -3.33 -9.14
N ASP A 161 -17.74 -2.77 -9.87
CA ASP A 161 -18.80 -3.53 -10.54
C ASP A 161 -19.44 -4.57 -9.58
N GLU A 162 -19.79 -4.15 -8.35
CA GLU A 162 -20.38 -4.92 -7.24
C GLU A 162 -19.44 -5.96 -6.57
N GLN A 163 -18.22 -6.13 -7.03
CA GLN A 163 -17.23 -7.01 -6.39
C GLN A 163 -16.29 -6.22 -5.49
N GLU A 164 -16.02 -6.73 -4.31
CA GLU A 164 -15.07 -6.10 -3.41
C GLU A 164 -13.65 -6.17 -3.99
N ALA A 165 -12.97 -5.02 -4.02
CA ALA A 165 -11.62 -4.89 -4.53
C ALA A 165 -10.64 -4.70 -3.38
N ASP A 166 -9.62 -5.56 -3.32
CA ASP A 166 -8.56 -5.50 -2.30
C ASP A 166 -7.45 -4.53 -2.76
N LEU A 167 -7.46 -3.32 -2.22
CA LEU A 167 -6.49 -2.28 -2.52
C LEU A 167 -5.45 -2.18 -1.40
N THR A 168 -4.19 -1.85 -1.77
CA THR A 168 -3.23 -1.38 -0.78
C THR A 168 -3.65 0.00 -0.26
N GLU A 169 -3.10 0.42 0.88
CA GLU A 169 -3.42 1.73 1.45
C GLU A 169 -3.11 2.87 0.48
N THR A 170 -1.97 2.79 -0.19
CA THR A 170 -1.52 3.80 -1.15
C THR A 170 -2.47 3.88 -2.35
N GLU A 171 -2.88 2.73 -2.90
CA GLU A 171 -3.85 2.65 -3.98
C GLU A 171 -5.20 3.23 -3.59
N TYR A 172 -5.68 2.92 -2.39
CA TYR A 172 -6.93 3.51 -1.86
C TYR A 172 -6.83 5.02 -1.72
N LYS A 173 -5.76 5.55 -1.13
CA LYS A 173 -5.57 6.99 -1.00
C LYS A 173 -5.59 7.71 -2.34
N ILE A 174 -4.91 7.13 -3.34
CA ILE A 174 -4.92 7.66 -4.70
C ILE A 174 -6.35 7.63 -5.27
N LEU A 175 -7.03 6.50 -5.19
CA LEU A 175 -8.40 6.35 -5.68
C LEU A 175 -9.36 7.34 -5.01
N LYS A 176 -9.32 7.43 -3.68
CA LYS A 176 -10.12 8.37 -2.89
C LYS A 176 -9.86 9.81 -3.30
N LEU A 177 -8.59 10.22 -3.42
CA LEU A 177 -8.21 11.57 -3.85
C LEU A 177 -8.82 11.91 -5.21
N LEU A 178 -8.72 11.01 -6.17
CA LEU A 178 -9.22 11.23 -7.52
C LEU A 178 -10.76 11.26 -7.55
N MET A 179 -11.43 10.36 -6.82
CA MET A 179 -12.89 10.26 -6.77
C MET A 179 -13.56 11.37 -5.96
N GLN A 180 -12.87 11.98 -4.98
CA GLN A 180 -13.40 13.14 -4.24
C GLN A 180 -13.55 14.41 -5.11
N SER A 181 -12.84 14.48 -6.23
CA SER A 181 -12.93 15.59 -7.16
C SER A 181 -12.92 15.07 -8.60
N PRO A 182 -14.01 14.44 -9.06
CA PRO A 182 -14.08 13.85 -10.39
C PRO A 182 -13.89 14.92 -11.46
N GLN A 183 -13.29 14.53 -12.59
CA GLN A 183 -12.88 15.40 -13.71
C GLN A 183 -11.75 16.39 -13.39
N ARG A 184 -11.41 16.62 -12.12
CA ARG A 184 -10.23 17.41 -11.78
C ARG A 184 -8.97 16.69 -12.17
N ILE A 185 -8.07 17.38 -12.85
CA ILE A 185 -6.73 16.87 -13.18
C ILE A 185 -5.83 17.08 -11.97
N PHE A 186 -5.25 16.00 -11.49
CA PHE A 186 -4.25 16.02 -10.42
C PHE A 186 -2.87 15.83 -11.03
N PRO A 187 -1.99 16.84 -10.97
CA PRO A 187 -0.58 16.66 -11.31
C PRO A 187 0.06 15.57 -10.45
N VAL A 188 1.03 14.86 -11.01
CA VAL A 188 1.76 13.78 -10.30
C VAL A 188 2.35 14.30 -8.98
N GLN A 189 2.90 15.51 -8.97
CA GLN A 189 3.38 16.16 -7.76
C GLN A 189 2.30 16.25 -6.68
N VAL A 190 1.10 16.73 -7.02
CA VAL A 190 0.00 16.88 -6.06
C VAL A 190 -0.46 15.54 -5.52
N ILE A 191 -0.51 14.51 -6.37
CA ILE A 191 -0.83 13.14 -5.92
C ILE A 191 0.23 12.67 -4.92
N TYR A 192 1.52 12.81 -5.25
CA TYR A 192 2.61 12.38 -4.40
C TYR A 192 2.58 13.09 -3.04
N GLU A 193 2.59 14.42 -3.03
CA GLU A 193 2.60 15.20 -1.79
C GLU A 193 1.36 14.92 -0.91
N THR A 194 0.20 14.70 -1.53
CA THR A 194 -1.04 14.42 -0.78
C THR A 194 -1.06 13.01 -0.19
N VAL A 195 -0.59 12.02 -0.93
CA VAL A 195 -0.68 10.60 -0.56
C VAL A 195 0.44 10.18 0.39
N TRP A 196 1.68 10.63 0.11
CA TRP A 196 2.84 10.27 0.93
C TRP A 196 3.13 11.29 2.04
N GLY A 197 2.68 12.55 1.88
CA GLY A 197 2.93 13.61 2.87
C GLY A 197 4.37 14.13 2.86
N GLU A 198 5.13 13.82 1.81
CA GLU A 198 6.53 14.20 1.63
C GLU A 198 6.69 15.19 0.47
N PRO A 199 7.75 16.04 0.47
CA PRO A 199 8.03 16.90 -0.67
C PRO A 199 8.26 16.09 -1.95
N TYR A 200 7.73 16.60 -3.06
CA TYR A 200 7.90 15.96 -4.35
C TYR A 200 9.29 16.21 -4.95
N PHE A 201 9.90 15.14 -5.48
CA PHE A 201 11.10 15.18 -6.29
C PHE A 201 10.82 14.59 -7.67
N TYR A 202 11.59 14.97 -8.69
CA TYR A 202 11.37 14.51 -10.07
C TYR A 202 11.35 12.96 -10.19
N VAL A 203 12.16 12.29 -9.40
CA VAL A 203 12.19 10.82 -9.31
C VAL A 203 10.90 10.20 -8.75
N SER A 204 10.09 10.96 -8.01
CA SER A 204 8.79 10.50 -7.48
C SER A 204 7.72 10.27 -8.55
N ASN A 205 7.98 10.67 -9.81
CA ASN A 205 7.08 10.39 -10.93
C ASN A 205 6.85 8.88 -11.13
N GLY A 206 7.91 8.11 -11.10
CA GLY A 206 7.85 6.65 -11.26
C GLY A 206 6.95 6.01 -10.21
N THR A 207 7.10 6.42 -8.95
CA THR A 207 6.30 5.92 -7.81
C THR A 207 4.80 6.05 -8.07
N VAL A 208 4.34 7.26 -8.40
CA VAL A 208 2.91 7.48 -8.68
C VAL A 208 2.44 6.67 -9.89
N MET A 209 3.25 6.60 -10.95
CA MET A 209 2.89 5.86 -12.17
C MET A 209 2.68 4.36 -11.91
N VAL A 210 3.52 3.75 -11.08
CA VAL A 210 3.41 2.33 -10.73
C VAL A 210 2.15 2.07 -9.90
N HIS A 211 1.89 2.87 -8.88
CA HIS A 211 0.67 2.73 -8.09
C HIS A 211 -0.60 2.97 -8.92
N ILE A 212 -0.59 3.93 -9.84
CA ILE A 212 -1.70 4.12 -10.80
C ILE A 212 -1.85 2.89 -11.70
N ARG A 213 -0.75 2.30 -12.19
CA ARG A 213 -0.80 1.07 -12.99
C ARG A 213 -1.40 -0.08 -12.19
N ASN A 214 -0.92 -0.32 -10.98
CA ASN A 214 -1.41 -1.38 -10.11
C ASN A 214 -2.88 -1.16 -9.74
N LEU A 215 -3.25 0.07 -9.40
CA LEU A 215 -4.63 0.43 -9.12
C LEU A 215 -5.55 0.16 -10.32
N ARG A 216 -5.11 0.48 -11.55
CA ARG A 216 -5.86 0.17 -12.77
C ARG A 216 -6.11 -1.32 -12.94
N THR A 217 -5.17 -2.20 -12.59
CA THR A 217 -5.42 -3.65 -12.67
C THR A 217 -6.55 -4.13 -11.77
N LYS A 218 -6.88 -3.37 -10.75
CA LYS A 218 -7.90 -3.69 -9.76
C LYS A 218 -9.25 -2.97 -10.00
N VAL A 219 -9.20 -1.79 -10.61
CA VAL A 219 -10.41 -0.96 -10.76
C VAL A 219 -10.88 -0.77 -12.21
N GLU A 220 -10.09 -1.10 -13.21
CA GLU A 220 -10.50 -1.00 -14.61
C GLU A 220 -10.95 -2.36 -15.14
N ARG A 221 -11.86 -2.34 -16.12
CA ARG A 221 -12.21 -3.54 -16.89
C ARG A 221 -11.09 -3.96 -17.84
N ASP A 222 -10.44 -2.97 -18.47
CA ASP A 222 -9.23 -3.12 -19.28
C ASP A 222 -8.18 -2.12 -18.80
N PRO A 223 -7.16 -2.57 -18.06
CA PRO A 223 -6.09 -1.70 -17.55
C PRO A 223 -5.27 -1.00 -18.64
N GLN A 224 -5.26 -1.54 -19.85
CA GLN A 224 -4.53 -0.96 -20.99
C GLN A 224 -5.32 0.17 -21.67
N ASN A 225 -6.66 0.13 -21.57
CA ASN A 225 -7.56 1.16 -22.08
C ASN A 225 -8.41 1.74 -20.95
N PRO A 226 -7.79 2.44 -19.98
CA PRO A 226 -8.45 2.87 -18.74
C PRO A 226 -9.53 3.91 -19.02
N GLN A 227 -10.74 3.67 -18.50
CA GLN A 227 -11.89 4.55 -18.64
C GLN A 227 -12.22 5.28 -17.33
N ARG A 228 -11.81 4.74 -16.19
CA ARG A 228 -12.04 5.29 -14.84
C ARG A 228 -10.93 6.24 -14.42
N ILE A 229 -9.68 5.78 -14.47
CA ILE A 229 -8.50 6.57 -14.12
C ILE A 229 -7.79 6.98 -15.42
N CYS A 230 -8.13 8.15 -15.94
CA CYS A 230 -7.64 8.64 -17.22
C CYS A 230 -6.31 9.38 -17.07
N THR A 231 -5.36 9.12 -17.98
CA THR A 231 -4.15 9.93 -18.12
C THR A 231 -4.47 11.19 -18.95
N VAL A 232 -4.10 12.34 -18.42
CA VAL A 232 -4.11 13.61 -19.17
C VAL A 232 -2.66 13.95 -19.48
N TRP A 233 -2.24 13.69 -20.71
CA TRP A 233 -0.85 13.81 -21.14
C TRP A 233 -0.24 15.17 -20.80
N GLY A 234 0.93 15.13 -20.16
CA GLY A 234 1.64 16.32 -19.70
C GLY A 234 1.02 17.06 -18.51
N LYS A 235 -0.12 16.58 -17.96
CA LYS A 235 -0.82 17.27 -16.85
C LYS A 235 -1.04 16.40 -15.62
N GLY A 236 -1.19 15.05 -15.77
CA GLY A 236 -1.41 14.14 -14.65
C GLY A 236 -2.57 13.19 -14.84
N TYR A 237 -3.33 12.92 -13.79
CA TYR A 237 -4.41 11.93 -13.77
C TYR A 237 -5.73 12.55 -13.30
N ARG A 238 -6.85 11.98 -13.75
CA ARG A 238 -8.20 12.32 -13.29
C ARG A 238 -9.07 11.06 -13.18
N PHE A 239 -10.10 11.10 -12.34
CA PHE A 239 -11.18 10.12 -12.38
C PHE A 239 -12.29 10.62 -13.30
N ALA A 240 -12.76 9.76 -14.22
CA ALA A 240 -13.85 10.11 -15.11
C ALA A 240 -15.20 10.14 -14.36
N ALA A 241 -16.06 11.11 -14.62
CA ALA A 241 -17.38 11.20 -13.99
C ALA A 241 -18.43 10.33 -14.70
N GLN A 242 -18.26 10.06 -15.99
CA GLN A 242 -19.09 9.20 -16.81
C GLN A 242 -18.22 8.46 -17.82
N GLU A 243 -18.74 7.41 -18.46
CA GLU A 243 -18.08 6.82 -19.63
C GLU A 243 -17.86 7.94 -20.65
N ASP A 244 -16.59 8.31 -20.86
CA ASP A 244 -16.24 9.17 -21.98
C ASP A 244 -16.56 8.33 -23.24
N GLY A 245 -17.79 8.45 -23.72
CA GLY A 245 -18.19 7.83 -24.97
C GLY A 245 -17.17 8.22 -26.04
N ASN A 246 -16.63 7.20 -26.67
CA ASN A 246 -15.58 7.28 -27.68
C ASN A 246 -15.87 8.42 -28.67
N GLY A 247 -15.41 9.61 -28.37
CA GLY A 247 -15.41 10.76 -29.28
C GLY A 247 -14.21 10.62 -30.19
N ASN A 248 -14.38 9.84 -31.25
CA ASN A 248 -13.60 9.98 -32.45
C ASN A 248 -13.79 11.40 -32.99
N ALA A 249 -12.75 12.20 -33.01
CA ALA A 249 -12.52 13.26 -33.99
C ALA A 249 -11.01 13.52 -34.07
#